data_3f3896eedb1268b331a7bf36885dc1c6
#
_entry.id   3f3896eedb1268b331a7bf36885dc1c6
#
_cell.length_a   1.000
_cell.length_b   1.000
_cell.length_c   1.000
_cell.angle_alpha   90.00
_cell.angle_beta   90.00
_cell.angle_gamma   90.00
#
_symmetry.space_group_name_H-M   'P 1'
#
loop_
_entity.id
_entity.type
_entity.pdbx_description
1 polymer ?
#
loop_
_entity_poly.entity_id
_entity_poly.type
_entity_poly.pdbx_seq_one_letter_code
_entity_poly.pdbx_strand_id
1 'polypeptide(L)'
;MVRQRVRDPPCEIVEVGSQKRFQLNEQTLSMRLERVAAHVPASARLADIGSDHGYLPVALLRRGVIAAAVAGEVALTPFEAARRTVRDNGLEASISVRLADGLAAIEPEDRITAISICGMGGETIRDILASGKTRLNGQERLVLQPNGGEQPLRQWLMDNGYRILGEEVLRENRFDYEIIVAEPTGPVTYSAEQLYFGPLQMQARSPEFLAKWQRKLKRKQRTLAGFAKARHPVPEEKTQELERHTRWITELLA
;
A
#
# COMPACT_ATOMS: atom_id res chain seq x y z
N MET A 1 37.69 61.87 -33.16
CA MET A 1 36.42 61.75 -32.42
C MET A 1 35.83 60.41 -32.74
N VAL A 2 36.04 59.42 -31.83
CA VAL A 2 35.56 58.08 -31.97
C VAL A 2 34.31 57.95 -31.11
N ARG A 3 33.15 57.69 -31.71
CA ARG A 3 31.88 57.43 -30.98
C ARG A 3 31.90 56.00 -30.44
N GLN A 4 31.96 55.86 -29.12
CA GLN A 4 31.69 54.62 -28.39
C GLN A 4 30.22 54.27 -28.55
N ARG A 5 29.93 53.05 -29.07
CA ARG A 5 28.61 52.43 -29.00
C ARG A 5 28.46 51.77 -27.63
N VAL A 6 27.50 52.26 -26.87
CA VAL A 6 27.01 51.59 -25.65
C VAL A 6 26.31 50.32 -26.12
N ARG A 7 26.75 49.17 -25.61
CA ARG A 7 26.05 47.90 -25.77
C ARG A 7 25.03 47.76 -24.62
N ASP A 8 23.76 47.62 -25.00
CA ASP A 8 22.71 47.23 -24.05
C ASP A 8 23.01 45.85 -23.48
N PRO A 9 22.70 45.60 -22.17
CA PRO A 9 22.88 44.29 -21.58
C PRO A 9 21.83 43.31 -22.13
N PRO A 10 22.16 42.02 -22.24
CA PRO A 10 21.21 41.00 -22.71
C PRO A 10 20.05 40.89 -21.74
N CYS A 11 18.85 40.83 -22.30
CA CYS A 11 17.60 40.57 -21.60
C CYS A 11 17.69 39.19 -20.94
N GLU A 12 17.80 39.16 -19.64
CA GLU A 12 17.65 37.92 -18.88
C GLU A 12 16.22 37.41 -19.04
N ILE A 13 16.07 36.29 -19.73
CA ILE A 13 14.83 35.52 -19.76
C ILE A 13 14.69 34.89 -18.36
N VAL A 14 13.82 35.48 -17.56
CA VAL A 14 13.38 34.87 -16.30
C VAL A 14 12.53 33.64 -16.67
N GLU A 15 13.11 32.46 -16.59
CA GLU A 15 12.35 31.22 -16.64
C GLU A 15 11.44 31.14 -15.40
N VAL A 16 10.15 31.47 -15.58
CA VAL A 16 9.11 31.27 -14.61
C VAL A 16 8.76 29.79 -14.57
N GLY A 17 9.19 29.11 -13.51
CA GLY A 17 8.46 27.98 -12.94
C GLY A 17 8.52 26.65 -13.69
N SER A 18 9.67 25.99 -13.74
CA SER A 18 9.66 24.53 -13.74
C SER A 18 9.31 24.06 -12.33
N GLN A 19 8.07 23.62 -12.08
CA GLN A 19 7.76 22.80 -10.93
C GLN A 19 8.67 21.59 -11.00
N LYS A 20 9.70 21.53 -10.14
CA LYS A 20 10.49 20.32 -9.91
C LYS A 20 9.49 19.24 -9.50
N ARG A 21 9.15 18.34 -10.41
CA ARG A 21 8.51 17.09 -10.05
C ARG A 21 9.49 16.39 -9.12
N PHE A 22 9.20 16.35 -7.82
CA PHE A 22 9.97 15.55 -6.89
C PHE A 22 9.94 14.11 -7.40
N GLN A 23 11.08 13.64 -7.85
CA GLN A 23 11.22 12.26 -8.29
C GLN A 23 11.22 11.40 -7.01
N LEU A 24 10.18 10.57 -6.88
CA LEU A 24 10.08 9.62 -5.77
C LEU A 24 11.25 8.63 -5.89
N ASN A 25 11.92 8.39 -4.78
CA ASN A 25 13.04 7.46 -4.65
C ASN A 25 13.18 7.02 -3.19
N GLU A 26 14.25 6.32 -2.86
CA GLU A 26 14.57 5.85 -1.51
C GLU A 26 14.86 6.98 -0.50
N GLN A 27 15.13 8.19 -0.95
CA GLN A 27 15.31 9.37 -0.08
C GLN A 27 13.98 10.08 0.17
N THR A 28 13.07 10.03 -0.81
CA THR A 28 11.76 10.70 -0.79
C THR A 28 10.69 9.69 -1.19
N LEU A 29 10.20 8.94 -0.22
CA LEU A 29 9.09 8.01 -0.42
C LEU A 29 7.78 8.78 -0.71
N SER A 30 6.84 8.13 -1.40
CA SER A 30 5.47 8.64 -1.49
C SER A 30 4.84 8.71 -0.10
N MET A 31 3.84 9.57 0.09
CA MET A 31 3.12 9.65 1.37
C MET A 31 2.59 8.27 1.78
N ARG A 32 2.09 7.49 0.84
CA ARG A 32 1.64 6.11 1.03
C ARG A 32 2.75 5.23 1.61
N LEU A 33 3.94 5.22 1.03
CA LEU A 33 5.06 4.42 1.51
C LEU A 33 5.65 4.96 2.82
N GLU A 34 5.61 6.27 3.08
CA GLU A 34 6.00 6.83 4.39
C GLU A 34 5.06 6.35 5.49
N ARG A 35 3.74 6.25 5.21
CA ARG A 35 2.80 5.71 6.19
C ARG A 35 3.01 4.20 6.41
N VAL A 36 3.31 3.42 5.37
CA VAL A 36 3.72 2.02 5.49
C VAL A 36 4.99 1.91 6.34
N ALA A 37 6.01 2.71 6.04
CA ALA A 37 7.28 2.75 6.78
C ALA A 37 7.08 3.01 8.28
N ALA A 38 6.14 3.88 8.65
CA ALA A 38 5.83 4.20 10.04
C ALA A 38 5.26 3.01 10.85
N HIS A 39 4.75 1.97 10.19
CA HIS A 39 4.23 0.77 10.84
C HIS A 39 5.22 -0.39 10.92
N VAL A 40 6.38 -0.27 10.25
CA VAL A 40 7.45 -1.28 10.35
C VAL A 40 8.13 -1.15 11.72
N PRO A 41 8.24 -2.23 12.50
CA PRO A 41 8.85 -2.17 13.82
C PRO A 41 10.34 -1.79 13.76
N ALA A 42 10.80 -1.07 14.78
CA ALA A 42 12.22 -0.80 14.94
C ALA A 42 13.03 -2.11 15.07
N SER A 43 14.21 -2.13 14.46
CA SER A 43 15.10 -3.29 14.40
C SER A 43 14.51 -4.53 13.72
N ALA A 44 13.40 -4.40 12.97
CA ALA A 44 12.81 -5.49 12.22
C ALA A 44 13.77 -6.07 11.17
N ARG A 45 13.58 -7.34 10.86
CA ARG A 45 14.09 -7.98 9.64
C ARG A 45 12.91 -8.06 8.68
N LEU A 46 12.92 -7.18 7.67
CA LEU A 46 11.78 -6.93 6.80
C LEU A 46 11.82 -7.82 5.56
N ALA A 47 10.71 -8.44 5.19
CA ALA A 47 10.50 -8.92 3.83
C ALA A 47 9.53 -7.95 3.12
N ASP A 48 9.99 -7.29 2.08
CA ASP A 48 9.18 -6.40 1.23
C ASP A 48 8.85 -7.14 -0.07
N ILE A 49 7.61 -7.56 -0.22
CA ILE A 49 7.15 -8.43 -1.32
C ILE A 49 6.44 -7.60 -2.38
N GLY A 50 6.92 -7.70 -3.62
CA GLY A 50 6.60 -6.75 -4.68
C GLY A 50 7.25 -5.40 -4.42
N SER A 51 8.54 -5.43 -4.12
CA SER A 51 9.32 -4.28 -3.65
C SER A 51 9.52 -3.20 -4.73
N ASP A 52 9.27 -3.57 -6.01
CA ASP A 52 9.41 -2.72 -7.19
C ASP A 52 10.87 -2.19 -7.32
N HIS A 53 11.13 -0.96 -6.99
CA HIS A 53 12.47 -0.37 -7.03
C HIS A 53 13.29 -0.57 -5.74
N GLY A 54 12.77 -1.27 -4.74
CA GLY A 54 13.44 -1.45 -3.44
C GLY A 54 13.49 -0.18 -2.58
N TYR A 55 12.67 0.83 -2.87
CA TYR A 55 12.74 2.11 -2.18
C TYR A 55 12.39 2.01 -0.70
N LEU A 56 11.39 1.21 -0.33
CA LEU A 56 10.97 1.07 1.06
C LEU A 56 12.07 0.44 1.93
N PRO A 57 12.62 -0.76 1.62
CA PRO A 57 13.66 -1.36 2.45
C PRO A 57 14.95 -0.52 2.48
N VAL A 58 15.35 0.11 1.36
CA VAL A 58 16.52 0.99 1.32
C VAL A 58 16.31 2.22 2.21
N ALA A 59 15.16 2.88 2.13
CA ALA A 59 14.85 4.03 2.99
C ALA A 59 14.86 3.67 4.47
N LEU A 60 14.24 2.55 4.85
CA LEU A 60 14.17 2.09 6.24
C LEU A 60 15.55 1.72 6.80
N LEU A 61 16.39 1.06 6.00
CA LEU A 61 17.73 0.71 6.42
C LEU A 61 18.62 1.94 6.58
N ARG A 62 18.57 2.89 5.64
CA ARG A 62 19.32 4.16 5.73
C ARG A 62 18.91 5.01 6.92
N ARG A 63 17.65 4.94 7.32
CA ARG A 63 17.12 5.61 8.52
C ARG A 63 17.43 4.87 9.81
N GLY A 64 18.07 3.70 9.76
CA GLY A 64 18.37 2.85 10.92
C GLY A 64 17.12 2.25 11.58
N VAL A 65 15.99 2.18 10.85
CA VAL A 65 14.74 1.62 11.38
C VAL A 65 14.79 0.09 11.41
N ILE A 66 15.30 -0.54 10.35
CA ILE A 66 15.38 -2.01 10.23
C ILE A 66 16.82 -2.51 10.31
N ALA A 67 16.99 -3.78 10.68
CA ALA A 67 18.31 -4.41 10.80
C ALA A 67 18.79 -5.05 9.48
N ALA A 68 17.86 -5.59 8.70
CA ALA A 68 18.11 -6.22 7.39
C ALA A 68 16.80 -6.31 6.59
N ALA A 69 16.91 -6.59 5.29
CA ALA A 69 15.72 -6.84 4.49
C ALA A 69 15.93 -7.90 3.39
N VAL A 70 14.81 -8.49 2.97
CA VAL A 70 14.65 -9.21 1.71
C VAL A 70 13.70 -8.38 0.85
N ALA A 71 14.11 -8.05 -0.38
CA ALA A 71 13.26 -7.44 -1.40
C ALA A 71 12.89 -8.52 -2.43
N GLY A 72 11.64 -8.98 -2.42
CA GLY A 72 11.14 -10.04 -3.30
C GLY A 72 10.44 -9.48 -4.53
N GLU A 73 10.76 -10.00 -5.71
CA GLU A 73 10.16 -9.63 -6.98
C GLU A 73 9.88 -10.84 -7.86
N VAL A 74 8.72 -10.86 -8.51
CA VAL A 74 8.36 -11.95 -9.45
C VAL A 74 8.79 -11.66 -10.89
N ALA A 75 8.95 -10.39 -11.25
CA ALA A 75 9.31 -9.96 -12.60
C ALA A 75 10.74 -9.45 -12.68
N LEU A 76 11.42 -9.77 -13.79
CA LEU A 76 12.85 -9.46 -13.96
C LEU A 76 13.15 -7.94 -13.93
N THR A 77 12.30 -7.13 -14.59
CA THR A 77 12.55 -5.68 -14.68
C THR A 77 12.54 -4.97 -13.32
N PRO A 78 11.52 -5.12 -12.44
CA PRO A 78 11.55 -4.56 -11.10
C PRO A 78 12.64 -5.20 -10.21
N PHE A 79 12.91 -6.51 -10.36
CA PHE A 79 14.03 -7.15 -9.68
C PHE A 79 15.37 -6.47 -9.98
N GLU A 80 15.68 -6.20 -11.26
CA GLU A 80 16.91 -5.52 -11.64
C GLU A 80 16.94 -4.05 -11.20
N ALA A 81 15.77 -3.39 -11.15
CA ALA A 81 15.65 -2.04 -10.61
C ALA A 81 15.96 -2.03 -9.10
N ALA A 82 15.38 -2.94 -8.32
CA ALA A 82 15.65 -3.08 -6.89
C ALA A 82 17.13 -3.39 -6.63
N ARG A 83 17.73 -4.33 -7.38
CA ARG A 83 19.17 -4.63 -7.28
C ARG A 83 20.05 -3.41 -7.52
N ARG A 84 19.70 -2.60 -8.52
CA ARG A 84 20.43 -1.36 -8.82
C ARG A 84 20.33 -0.39 -7.66
N THR A 85 19.11 -0.14 -7.15
CA THR A 85 18.91 0.77 -6.02
C THR A 85 19.70 0.32 -4.79
N VAL A 86 19.67 -0.97 -4.45
CA VAL A 86 20.42 -1.53 -3.32
C VAL A 86 21.93 -1.32 -3.49
N ARG A 87 22.47 -1.67 -4.66
CA ARG A 87 23.89 -1.50 -4.99
C ARG A 87 24.32 -0.02 -4.97
N ASP A 88 23.55 0.86 -5.59
CA ASP A 88 23.88 2.28 -5.69
C ASP A 88 23.86 2.98 -4.32
N ASN A 89 23.25 2.35 -3.31
CA ASN A 89 23.27 2.76 -1.90
C ASN A 89 24.28 1.97 -1.04
N GLY A 90 25.03 1.00 -1.59
CA GLY A 90 26.02 0.20 -0.87
C GLY A 90 25.43 -0.71 0.21
N LEU A 91 24.22 -1.24 -0.02
CA LEU A 91 23.45 -1.98 1.00
C LEU A 91 23.33 -3.48 0.72
N GLU A 92 24.15 -4.04 -0.20
CA GLU A 92 24.09 -5.46 -0.61
C GLU A 92 24.37 -6.43 0.55
N ALA A 93 25.11 -6.00 1.56
CA ALA A 93 25.36 -6.80 2.76
C ALA A 93 24.13 -6.90 3.69
N SER A 94 23.16 -6.00 3.55
CA SER A 94 22.02 -5.88 4.47
C SER A 94 20.67 -6.09 3.79
N ILE A 95 20.61 -6.00 2.46
CA ILE A 95 19.39 -6.22 1.67
C ILE A 95 19.65 -7.29 0.62
N SER A 96 18.96 -8.42 0.75
CA SER A 96 18.94 -9.48 -0.27
C SER A 96 17.80 -9.20 -1.26
N VAL A 97 18.11 -9.04 -2.55
CA VAL A 97 17.09 -8.91 -3.59
C VAL A 97 16.91 -10.27 -4.27
N ARG A 98 15.68 -10.78 -4.32
CA ARG A 98 15.39 -12.13 -4.84
C ARG A 98 14.30 -12.11 -5.92
N LEU A 99 14.56 -12.82 -7.02
CA LEU A 99 13.57 -13.08 -8.05
C LEU A 99 12.79 -14.33 -7.66
N ALA A 100 11.60 -14.15 -7.08
CA ALA A 100 10.77 -15.24 -6.57
C ALA A 100 9.30 -14.81 -6.49
N ASP A 101 8.39 -15.77 -6.52
CA ASP A 101 6.95 -15.51 -6.43
C ASP A 101 6.50 -15.40 -4.96
N GLY A 102 5.98 -14.24 -4.60
CA GLY A 102 5.40 -13.95 -3.29
C GLY A 102 6.35 -14.29 -2.14
N LEU A 103 5.86 -15.00 -1.13
CA LEU A 103 6.64 -15.36 0.06
C LEU A 103 7.73 -16.41 -0.21
N ALA A 104 7.82 -16.99 -1.41
CA ALA A 104 8.96 -17.85 -1.78
C ALA A 104 10.29 -17.08 -1.78
N ALA A 105 10.25 -15.75 -1.78
CA ALA A 105 11.43 -14.90 -1.60
C ALA A 105 12.05 -15.02 -0.19
N ILE A 106 11.31 -15.52 0.80
CA ILE A 106 11.75 -15.64 2.19
C ILE A 106 12.43 -17.00 2.41
N GLU A 107 13.61 -17.00 2.98
CA GLU A 107 14.34 -18.17 3.44
C GLU A 107 14.38 -18.22 4.98
N PRO A 108 14.47 -19.41 5.60
CA PRO A 108 14.47 -19.53 7.07
C PRO A 108 15.60 -18.72 7.75
N GLU A 109 16.74 -18.61 7.08
CA GLU A 109 17.94 -17.91 7.54
C GLU A 109 17.73 -16.39 7.64
N ASP A 110 16.75 -15.86 6.92
CA ASP A 110 16.43 -14.42 6.95
C ASP A 110 15.86 -13.98 8.29
N ARG A 111 15.22 -14.90 9.05
CA ARG A 111 14.61 -14.63 10.36
C ARG A 111 13.69 -13.42 10.31
N ILE A 112 12.80 -13.39 9.32
CA ILE A 112 11.88 -12.28 9.08
C ILE A 112 10.97 -12.07 10.28
N THR A 113 10.81 -10.81 10.69
CA THR A 113 9.93 -10.40 11.79
C THR A 113 8.83 -9.44 11.36
N ALA A 114 8.93 -8.89 10.15
CA ALA A 114 7.89 -8.06 9.54
C ALA A 114 7.83 -8.31 8.03
N ILE A 115 6.64 -8.24 7.48
CA ILE A 115 6.40 -8.41 6.04
C ILE A 115 5.58 -7.22 5.55
N SER A 116 6.05 -6.54 4.51
CA SER A 116 5.29 -5.54 3.76
C SER A 116 4.86 -6.10 2.40
N ILE A 117 3.59 -5.87 2.04
CA ILE A 117 3.03 -6.18 0.70
C ILE A 117 2.17 -4.99 0.29
N CYS A 118 2.63 -4.20 -0.67
CA CYS A 118 2.07 -2.90 -0.99
C CYS A 118 1.74 -2.74 -2.47
N GLY A 119 0.73 -1.92 -2.78
CA GLY A 119 0.43 -1.50 -4.16
C GLY A 119 -0.29 -2.54 -5.02
N MET A 120 -0.79 -3.62 -4.42
CA MET A 120 -1.51 -4.71 -5.10
C MET A 120 -2.99 -4.73 -4.70
N GLY A 121 -3.83 -5.49 -5.44
CA GLY A 121 -5.20 -5.77 -5.01
C GLY A 121 -5.23 -6.61 -3.73
N GLY A 122 -6.24 -6.41 -2.89
CA GLY A 122 -6.37 -7.17 -1.63
C GLY A 122 -6.51 -8.68 -1.85
N GLU A 123 -7.17 -9.10 -2.94
CA GLU A 123 -7.22 -10.50 -3.35
C GLU A 123 -5.83 -11.04 -3.68
N THR A 124 -5.01 -10.26 -4.41
CA THR A 124 -3.63 -10.65 -4.74
C THR A 124 -2.78 -10.79 -3.48
N ILE A 125 -2.89 -9.83 -2.55
CA ILE A 125 -2.17 -9.90 -1.26
C ILE A 125 -2.61 -11.14 -0.46
N ARG A 126 -3.93 -11.41 -0.40
CA ARG A 126 -4.49 -12.61 0.22
C ARG A 126 -3.89 -13.88 -0.40
N ASP A 127 -3.84 -13.96 -1.72
CA ASP A 127 -3.37 -15.15 -2.43
C ASP A 127 -1.86 -15.37 -2.22
N ILE A 128 -1.06 -14.31 -2.17
CA ILE A 128 0.36 -14.36 -1.80
C ILE A 128 0.53 -14.92 -0.38
N LEU A 129 -0.24 -14.41 0.58
CA LEU A 129 -0.18 -14.88 1.97
C LEU A 129 -0.67 -16.33 2.09
N ALA A 130 -1.72 -16.70 1.37
CA ALA A 130 -2.30 -18.04 1.40
C ALA A 130 -1.34 -19.09 0.79
N SER A 131 -0.80 -18.83 -0.40
CA SER A 131 0.12 -19.73 -1.07
C SER A 131 1.46 -19.87 -0.35
N GLY A 132 1.92 -18.77 0.25
CA GLY A 132 3.18 -18.72 1.00
C GLY A 132 3.06 -19.03 2.49
N LYS A 133 1.91 -19.51 2.99
CA LYS A 133 1.65 -19.71 4.43
C LYS A 133 2.71 -20.53 5.16
N THR A 134 3.32 -21.50 4.50
CA THR A 134 4.39 -22.35 5.06
C THR A 134 5.72 -21.60 5.28
N ARG A 135 5.86 -20.40 4.74
CA ARG A 135 7.01 -19.51 4.95
C ARG A 135 6.83 -18.57 6.14
N LEU A 136 5.61 -18.50 6.67
CA LEU A 136 5.32 -17.70 7.86
C LEU A 136 5.68 -18.52 9.11
N ASN A 137 6.40 -17.90 10.04
CA ASN A 137 6.76 -18.52 11.33
C ASN A 137 5.72 -18.23 12.42
N GLY A 138 4.70 -17.43 12.11
CA GLY A 138 3.62 -17.09 13.04
C GLY A 138 3.99 -16.03 14.08
N GLN A 139 4.99 -15.22 13.84
CA GLN A 139 5.42 -14.10 14.69
C GLN A 139 5.56 -12.78 13.90
N GLU A 140 5.44 -12.82 12.58
CA GLU A 140 5.65 -11.68 11.73
C GLU A 140 4.51 -10.66 11.84
N ARG A 141 4.87 -9.40 12.01
CA ARG A 141 3.93 -8.29 11.75
C ARG A 141 3.73 -8.14 10.24
N LEU A 142 2.48 -8.12 9.82
CA LEU A 142 2.07 -7.83 8.45
C LEU A 142 1.74 -6.34 8.33
N VAL A 143 2.35 -5.66 7.36
CA VAL A 143 2.03 -4.27 6.99
C VAL A 143 1.56 -4.29 5.53
N LEU A 144 0.25 -4.26 5.34
CA LEU A 144 -0.40 -4.52 4.07
C LEU A 144 -1.03 -3.24 3.52
N GLN A 145 -0.76 -2.95 2.24
CA GLN A 145 -1.37 -1.80 1.61
C GLN A 145 -2.10 -2.23 0.33
N PRO A 146 -3.39 -2.61 0.43
CA PRO A 146 -4.20 -2.98 -0.72
C PRO A 146 -4.65 -1.76 -1.54
N ASN A 147 -4.70 -1.91 -2.86
CA ASN A 147 -5.31 -0.95 -3.80
C ASN A 147 -6.80 -1.26 -4.05
N GLY A 148 -7.55 -1.63 -3.02
CA GLY A 148 -8.90 -2.15 -3.07
C GLY A 148 -8.93 -3.65 -2.76
N GLY A 149 -10.14 -4.24 -2.57
CA GLY A 149 -10.27 -5.64 -2.16
C GLY A 149 -9.91 -5.88 -0.70
N GLU A 150 -10.14 -4.89 0.16
CA GLU A 150 -9.75 -4.93 1.57
C GLU A 150 -10.53 -6.00 2.35
N GLN A 151 -11.81 -6.23 2.02
CA GLN A 151 -12.67 -7.17 2.72
C GLN A 151 -12.17 -8.63 2.64
N PRO A 152 -11.88 -9.22 1.46
CA PRO A 152 -11.35 -10.58 1.40
C PRO A 152 -9.97 -10.73 2.05
N LEU A 153 -9.17 -9.67 2.09
CA LEU A 153 -7.90 -9.66 2.79
C LEU A 153 -8.12 -9.71 4.32
N ARG A 154 -9.01 -8.87 4.87
CA ARG A 154 -9.39 -8.92 6.30
C ARG A 154 -10.00 -10.26 6.69
N GLN A 155 -10.81 -10.85 5.81
CA GLN A 155 -11.37 -12.19 6.02
C GLN A 155 -10.25 -13.22 6.18
N TRP A 156 -9.27 -13.21 5.27
CA TRP A 156 -8.13 -14.14 5.36
C TRP A 156 -7.34 -13.92 6.65
N LEU A 157 -7.08 -12.68 7.06
CA LEU A 157 -6.39 -12.37 8.32
C LEU A 157 -7.13 -12.97 9.50
N MET A 158 -8.45 -12.77 9.59
CA MET A 158 -9.31 -13.32 10.63
C MET A 158 -9.25 -14.86 10.66
N ASP A 159 -9.41 -15.51 9.52
CA ASP A 159 -9.46 -16.96 9.37
C ASP A 159 -8.11 -17.64 9.70
N ASN A 160 -7.02 -16.87 9.62
CA ASN A 160 -5.67 -17.35 9.93
C ASN A 160 -5.13 -16.85 11.27
N GLY A 161 -5.99 -16.31 12.14
CA GLY A 161 -5.61 -15.93 13.49
C GLY A 161 -4.79 -14.64 13.60
N TYR A 162 -4.82 -13.79 12.58
CA TYR A 162 -4.21 -12.47 12.59
C TYR A 162 -5.21 -11.43 13.09
N ARG A 163 -4.85 -10.75 14.17
CA ARG A 163 -5.62 -9.59 14.67
C ARG A 163 -5.14 -8.32 13.98
N ILE A 164 -6.07 -7.51 13.55
CA ILE A 164 -5.80 -6.17 13.03
C ILE A 164 -5.48 -5.26 14.21
N LEU A 165 -4.27 -4.71 14.25
CA LEU A 165 -3.76 -3.84 15.32
C LEU A 165 -3.67 -2.39 14.91
N GLY A 166 -3.70 -2.10 13.60
CA GLY A 166 -3.66 -0.74 13.06
C GLY A 166 -4.33 -0.69 11.70
N GLU A 167 -5.03 0.38 11.45
CA GLU A 167 -5.61 0.68 10.14
C GLU A 167 -5.55 2.16 9.89
N GLU A 168 -5.19 2.54 8.66
CA GLU A 168 -5.21 3.93 8.23
C GLU A 168 -5.89 4.07 6.87
N VAL A 169 -6.57 5.21 6.67
CA VAL A 169 -6.93 5.71 5.34
C VAL A 169 -6.13 6.96 5.06
N LEU A 170 -5.54 7.04 3.90
CA LEU A 170 -4.90 8.26 3.42
C LEU A 170 -5.31 8.53 1.97
N ARG A 171 -5.18 9.79 1.57
CA ARG A 171 -5.46 10.20 0.20
C ARG A 171 -4.23 10.80 -0.44
N GLU A 172 -3.77 10.20 -1.52
CA GLU A 172 -2.64 10.67 -2.32
C GLU A 172 -3.00 10.63 -3.80
N ASN A 173 -2.66 11.67 -4.55
CA ASN A 173 -2.87 11.74 -6.01
C ASN A 173 -4.29 11.35 -6.46
N ARG A 174 -5.34 11.77 -5.73
CA ARG A 174 -6.76 11.46 -5.94
C ARG A 174 -7.18 10.01 -5.64
N PHE A 175 -6.30 9.15 -5.20
CA PHE A 175 -6.61 7.79 -4.76
C PHE A 175 -6.72 7.72 -3.24
N ASP A 176 -7.66 6.90 -2.78
CA ASP A 176 -7.80 6.57 -1.36
C ASP A 176 -7.08 5.23 -1.13
N TYR A 177 -6.09 5.22 -0.27
CA TYR A 177 -5.31 4.04 0.11
C TYR A 177 -5.67 3.61 1.53
N GLU A 178 -5.69 2.31 1.76
CA GLU A 178 -5.75 1.74 3.11
C GLU A 178 -4.42 1.09 3.46
N ILE A 179 -4.06 1.17 4.74
CA ILE A 179 -2.98 0.38 5.33
C ILE A 179 -3.61 -0.47 6.42
N ILE A 180 -3.28 -1.75 6.44
CA ILE A 180 -3.75 -2.73 7.42
C ILE A 180 -2.53 -3.33 8.08
N VAL A 181 -2.44 -3.21 9.39
CA VAL A 181 -1.38 -3.80 10.22
C VAL A 181 -1.98 -4.93 11.04
N ALA A 182 -1.39 -6.11 10.94
CA ALA A 182 -1.89 -7.28 11.64
C ALA A 182 -0.75 -8.12 12.23
N GLU A 183 -1.04 -8.78 13.35
CA GLU A 183 -0.13 -9.74 14.00
C GLU A 183 -0.86 -11.03 14.37
N PRO A 184 -0.18 -12.17 14.39
CA PRO A 184 -0.75 -13.43 14.82
C PRO A 184 -0.97 -13.40 16.35
N THR A 185 -2.22 -13.48 16.77
CA THR A 185 -2.61 -13.45 18.20
C THR A 185 -3.54 -14.59 18.57
N GLY A 186 -3.85 -15.47 17.62
CA GLY A 186 -4.85 -16.52 17.78
C GLY A 186 -6.24 -16.09 17.30
N PRO A 187 -7.27 -16.87 17.62
CA PRO A 187 -8.61 -16.66 17.08
C PRO A 187 -9.15 -15.26 17.35
N VAL A 188 -9.70 -14.64 16.31
CA VAL A 188 -10.38 -13.35 16.35
C VAL A 188 -11.62 -13.42 15.47
N THR A 189 -12.65 -12.66 15.81
CA THR A 189 -13.89 -12.61 15.03
C THR A 189 -14.24 -11.15 14.72
N TYR A 190 -14.53 -10.88 13.46
CA TYR A 190 -15.03 -9.59 12.97
C TYR A 190 -16.41 -9.78 12.33
N SER A 191 -17.31 -8.81 12.50
CA SER A 191 -18.58 -8.80 11.79
C SER A 191 -18.37 -8.55 10.27
N ALA A 192 -19.39 -8.83 9.46
CA ALA A 192 -19.34 -8.56 8.03
C ALA A 192 -19.07 -7.07 7.71
N GLU A 193 -19.62 -6.16 8.53
CA GLU A 193 -19.37 -4.73 8.41
C GLU A 193 -17.94 -4.35 8.81
N GLN A 194 -17.41 -4.95 9.90
CA GLN A 194 -16.02 -4.75 10.31
C GLN A 194 -15.03 -5.23 9.24
N LEU A 195 -15.32 -6.35 8.59
CA LEU A 195 -14.52 -6.82 7.46
C LEU A 195 -14.59 -5.87 6.26
N TYR A 196 -15.77 -5.30 6.01
CA TYR A 196 -16.00 -4.39 4.89
C TYR A 196 -15.36 -3.01 5.11
N PHE A 197 -15.55 -2.42 6.28
CA PHE A 197 -15.11 -1.06 6.60
C PHE A 197 -13.72 -0.98 7.23
N GLY A 198 -13.33 -2.00 7.97
CA GLY A 198 -12.18 -2.04 8.87
C GLY A 198 -12.58 -1.82 10.34
N PRO A 199 -12.28 -2.79 11.23
CA PRO A 199 -12.73 -2.75 12.62
C PRO A 199 -12.23 -1.50 13.37
N LEU A 200 -10.97 -1.10 13.17
CA LEU A 200 -10.40 0.07 13.83
C LEU A 200 -10.79 1.37 13.13
N GLN A 201 -10.97 1.33 11.82
CA GLN A 201 -11.44 2.48 11.03
C GLN A 201 -12.86 2.90 11.44
N MET A 202 -13.75 1.92 11.67
CA MET A 202 -15.11 2.17 12.15
C MET A 202 -15.12 2.86 13.53
N GLN A 203 -14.15 2.54 14.38
CA GLN A 203 -14.00 3.17 15.71
C GLN A 203 -13.41 4.57 15.60
N ALA A 204 -12.34 4.72 14.83
CA ALA A 204 -11.61 5.99 14.70
C ALA A 204 -12.39 7.06 13.92
N ARG A 205 -13.17 6.68 12.90
CA ARG A 205 -13.97 7.57 12.05
C ARG A 205 -13.21 8.81 11.59
N SER A 206 -11.95 8.62 11.15
CA SER A 206 -11.12 9.75 10.72
C SER A 206 -11.76 10.53 9.56
N PRO A 207 -11.43 11.82 9.38
CA PRO A 207 -11.95 12.62 8.27
C PRO A 207 -11.68 11.98 6.90
N GLU A 208 -10.51 11.38 6.71
CA GLU A 208 -10.11 10.69 5.48
C GLU A 208 -10.98 9.45 5.23
N PHE A 209 -11.25 8.68 6.28
CA PHE A 209 -12.14 7.52 6.24
C PHE A 209 -13.56 7.92 5.84
N LEU A 210 -14.15 8.90 6.51
CA LEU A 210 -15.50 9.38 6.19
C LEU A 210 -15.58 9.92 4.77
N ALA A 211 -14.60 10.73 4.35
CA ALA A 211 -14.54 11.26 3.00
C ALA A 211 -14.38 10.17 1.94
N LYS A 212 -13.61 9.10 2.19
CA LYS A 212 -13.53 7.91 1.32
C LYS A 212 -14.91 7.28 1.15
N TRP A 213 -15.63 7.04 2.24
CA TRP A 213 -16.93 6.38 2.18
C TRP A 213 -18.01 7.25 1.55
N GLN A 214 -17.98 8.58 1.74
CA GLN A 214 -18.84 9.50 1.00
C GLN A 214 -18.63 9.40 -0.53
N ARG A 215 -17.37 9.32 -0.99
CA ARG A 215 -17.06 9.12 -2.42
C ARG A 215 -17.54 7.76 -2.91
N LYS A 216 -17.32 6.69 -2.11
CA LYS A 216 -17.78 5.33 -2.45
C LYS A 216 -19.32 5.27 -2.51
N LEU A 217 -20.04 5.93 -1.59
CA LEU A 217 -21.50 6.01 -1.59
C LEU A 217 -22.04 6.63 -2.88
N LYS A 218 -21.54 7.81 -3.25
CA LYS A 218 -21.94 8.49 -4.49
C LYS A 218 -21.73 7.61 -5.73
N ARG A 219 -20.62 6.87 -5.77
CA ARG A 219 -20.33 5.96 -6.89
C ARG A 219 -21.30 4.78 -6.91
N LYS A 220 -21.57 4.14 -5.76
CA LYS A 220 -22.52 3.02 -5.67
C LYS A 220 -23.94 3.43 -6.04
N GLN A 221 -24.41 4.59 -5.57
CA GLN A 221 -25.72 5.15 -5.95
C GLN A 221 -25.84 5.39 -7.45
N ARG A 222 -24.77 5.92 -8.10
CA ARG A 222 -24.75 6.06 -9.57
C ARG A 222 -24.81 4.72 -10.29
N THR A 223 -24.12 3.69 -9.76
CA THR A 223 -24.16 2.35 -10.33
C THR A 223 -25.55 1.73 -10.21
N LEU A 224 -26.23 1.84 -9.05
CA LEU A 224 -27.61 1.39 -8.87
C LEU A 224 -28.57 2.09 -9.81
N ALA A 225 -28.46 3.40 -9.96
CA ALA A 225 -29.26 4.16 -10.93
C ALA A 225 -28.97 3.74 -12.39
N GLY A 226 -27.76 3.29 -12.68
CA GLY A 226 -27.39 2.70 -13.96
C GLY A 226 -28.02 1.33 -14.19
N PHE A 227 -28.11 0.49 -13.16
CA PHE A 227 -28.76 -0.83 -13.24
C PHE A 227 -30.24 -0.70 -13.60
N ALA A 228 -30.96 0.28 -13.03
CA ALA A 228 -32.35 0.56 -13.35
C ALA A 228 -32.59 0.98 -14.82
N LYS A 229 -31.52 1.43 -15.52
CA LYS A 229 -31.56 1.85 -16.92
C LYS A 229 -30.90 0.86 -17.88
N ALA A 230 -30.43 -0.28 -17.36
CA ALA A 230 -29.69 -1.25 -18.15
C ALA A 230 -30.61 -1.91 -19.21
N ARG A 231 -30.09 -2.09 -20.42
CA ARG A 231 -30.80 -2.77 -21.52
C ARG A 231 -30.96 -4.28 -21.31
N HIS A 232 -30.06 -4.86 -20.52
CA HIS A 232 -30.06 -6.27 -20.15
C HIS A 232 -30.26 -6.43 -18.64
N PRO A 233 -30.94 -7.49 -18.18
CA PRO A 233 -31.09 -7.76 -16.76
C PRO A 233 -29.74 -7.84 -16.05
N VAL A 234 -29.60 -7.11 -14.95
CA VAL A 234 -28.45 -7.26 -14.06
C VAL A 234 -28.72 -8.43 -13.11
N PRO A 235 -27.77 -9.32 -12.84
CA PRO A 235 -27.96 -10.41 -11.89
C PRO A 235 -28.48 -9.89 -10.54
N GLU A 236 -29.52 -10.51 -10.01
CA GLU A 236 -30.19 -10.08 -8.78
C GLU A 236 -29.22 -10.07 -7.58
N GLU A 237 -28.39 -11.09 -7.46
CA GLU A 237 -27.37 -11.18 -6.40
C GLU A 237 -26.44 -9.96 -6.37
N LYS A 238 -25.98 -9.51 -7.56
CA LYS A 238 -25.13 -8.31 -7.69
C LYS A 238 -25.85 -7.04 -7.28
N THR A 239 -27.15 -6.95 -7.58
CA THR A 239 -27.98 -5.80 -7.19
C THR A 239 -28.18 -5.78 -5.69
N GLN A 240 -28.56 -6.92 -5.09
CA GLN A 240 -28.75 -7.08 -3.65
C GLN A 240 -27.46 -6.78 -2.86
N GLU A 241 -26.32 -7.26 -3.35
CA GLU A 241 -25.03 -6.96 -2.72
C GLU A 241 -24.73 -5.46 -2.75
N LEU A 242 -24.95 -4.81 -3.91
CA LEU A 242 -24.70 -3.38 -4.06
C LEU A 242 -25.64 -2.53 -3.18
N GLU A 243 -26.90 -2.93 -3.06
CA GLU A 243 -27.90 -2.30 -2.17
C GLU A 243 -27.51 -2.46 -0.70
N ARG A 244 -27.11 -3.67 -0.28
CA ARG A 244 -26.65 -3.93 1.07
C ARG A 244 -25.46 -3.03 1.43
N HIS A 245 -24.45 -2.98 0.57
CA HIS A 245 -23.28 -2.11 0.77
C HIS A 245 -23.64 -0.62 0.78
N THR A 246 -24.59 -0.20 -0.05
CA THR A 246 -25.08 1.18 -0.07
C THR A 246 -25.75 1.54 1.24
N ARG A 247 -26.59 0.66 1.76
CA ARG A 247 -27.27 0.83 3.07
C ARG A 247 -26.23 0.93 4.19
N TRP A 248 -25.29 -0.02 4.31
CA TRP A 248 -24.22 0.01 5.31
C TRP A 248 -23.44 1.33 5.30
N ILE A 249 -23.06 1.83 4.09
CA ILE A 249 -22.35 3.10 4.00
C ILE A 249 -23.23 4.27 4.43
N THR A 250 -24.51 4.24 4.11
CA THR A 250 -25.45 5.29 4.53
C THR A 250 -25.58 5.33 6.06
N GLU A 251 -25.74 4.17 6.70
CA GLU A 251 -25.78 4.02 8.16
C GLU A 251 -24.47 4.44 8.82
N LEU A 252 -23.31 4.07 8.22
CA LEU A 252 -22.01 4.52 8.71
C LEU A 252 -21.86 6.04 8.70
N LEU A 253 -22.42 6.73 7.72
CA LEU A 253 -22.26 8.17 7.52
C LEU A 253 -23.32 9.03 8.25
N ALA A 254 -24.35 8.40 8.78
CA ALA A 254 -25.36 9.06 9.62
C ALA A 254 -24.78 9.40 11.00
#